data_1022717fa6269f76911362baa14e3165
#
_entry.id   1022717fa6269f76911362baa14e3165
#
_cell.length_a   1.000
_cell.length_b   1.000
_cell.length_c   1.000
_cell.angle_alpha   90.00
_cell.angle_beta   90.00
_cell.angle_gamma   90.00
#
_symmetry.space_group_name_H-M   'P 1'
#
loop_
_entity.id
_entity.type
_entity.pdbx_description
1 polymer ?
#
loop_
_entity_poly.entity_id
_entity_poly.type
_entity_poly.pdbx_seq_one_letter_code
_entity_poly.pdbx_strand_id
1 'polypeptide(L)'
;MGFDGYEIDGRLLVENLDEVKAAIKATGLPVTTACGGYDGWIGDFIEERRLNGLQQIERILEALAEVGGKGIIVPAAWGMFTFRLPPMTSPRSLDGDRKAVSASLRWLDEVAARTGTTVYLEPLNRYQDHMINTLADARRYIEENGLKHVQIIGDFYHMNIEEDSLTEALHQNRDLLGHVHIADNHRYQPGSGSLDFASLFDQLRADNYQGYVVYECRVRADDPAQAYKDSLTYLREC
;
A
#
# COMPACT_ATOMS: atom_id res chain seq x y z
N MET A 1 18.18 14.47 2.02
CA MET A 1 16.95 14.81 2.76
C MET A 1 16.82 14.01 4.05
N GLY A 2 17.51 12.89 4.22
CA GLY A 2 17.53 12.09 5.45
C GLY A 2 16.47 10.99 5.50
N PHE A 3 15.97 10.56 4.36
CA PHE A 3 15.15 9.36 4.23
C PHE A 3 16.01 8.09 4.24
N ASP A 4 15.44 6.98 4.71
CA ASP A 4 16.13 5.72 4.91
C ASP A 4 15.92 4.73 3.73
N GLY A 5 15.01 5.05 2.81
CA GLY A 5 14.72 4.24 1.65
C GLY A 5 13.82 4.94 0.65
N TYR A 6 13.54 4.25 -0.44
CA TYR A 6 12.72 4.75 -1.54
C TYR A 6 11.68 3.69 -1.96
N GLU A 7 10.44 4.10 -2.08
CA GLU A 7 9.39 3.33 -2.72
C GLU A 7 9.30 3.72 -4.19
N ILE A 8 9.35 2.72 -5.08
CA ILE A 8 9.48 2.92 -6.52
C ILE A 8 8.18 2.57 -7.25
N ASP A 9 7.92 3.22 -8.38
CA ASP A 9 6.92 2.72 -9.34
C ASP A 9 7.37 1.36 -9.90
N GLY A 10 6.47 0.37 -9.88
CA GLY A 10 6.80 -1.00 -10.27
C GLY A 10 7.21 -1.14 -11.74
N ARG A 11 6.60 -0.37 -12.65
CA ARG A 11 6.95 -0.37 -14.07
C ARG A 11 8.35 0.23 -14.27
N LEU A 12 8.63 1.34 -13.59
CA LEU A 12 9.96 1.95 -13.64
C LEU A 12 11.03 0.95 -13.18
N LEU A 13 10.77 0.20 -12.11
CA LEU A 13 11.69 -0.82 -11.60
C LEU A 13 11.95 -1.91 -12.64
N VAL A 14 10.90 -2.47 -13.23
CA VAL A 14 11.00 -3.59 -14.19
C VAL A 14 11.70 -3.15 -15.49
N GLU A 15 11.34 -1.96 -16.00
CA GLU A 15 11.89 -1.46 -17.26
C GLU A 15 13.34 -0.97 -17.15
N ASN A 16 13.78 -0.58 -15.93
CA ASN A 16 15.11 0.03 -15.72
C ASN A 16 15.89 -0.67 -14.58
N LEU A 17 15.77 -1.98 -14.45
CA LEU A 17 16.30 -2.74 -13.32
C LEU A 17 17.80 -2.53 -13.09
N ASP A 18 18.60 -2.54 -14.14
CA ASP A 18 20.06 -2.37 -14.06
C ASP A 18 20.45 -0.95 -13.63
N GLU A 19 19.72 0.07 -14.11
CA GLU A 19 19.91 1.45 -13.70
C GLU A 19 19.52 1.68 -12.23
N VAL A 20 18.44 1.04 -11.77
CA VAL A 20 18.03 1.06 -10.36
C VAL A 20 19.09 0.41 -9.48
N LYS A 21 19.62 -0.76 -9.87
CA LYS A 21 20.73 -1.42 -9.16
C LYS A 21 21.96 -0.51 -9.08
N ALA A 22 22.31 0.14 -10.20
CA ALA A 22 23.43 1.08 -10.24
C ALA A 22 23.20 2.30 -9.32
N ALA A 23 21.97 2.84 -9.30
CA ALA A 23 21.61 3.96 -8.44
C ALA A 23 21.67 3.58 -6.94
N ILE A 24 21.15 2.42 -6.55
CA ILE A 24 21.26 1.89 -5.18
C ILE A 24 22.74 1.78 -4.77
N LYS A 25 23.56 1.21 -5.64
CA LYS A 25 25.00 1.06 -5.38
C LYS A 25 25.72 2.41 -5.24
N ALA A 26 25.34 3.40 -6.06
CA ALA A 26 25.97 4.73 -6.06
C ALA A 26 25.56 5.59 -4.87
N THR A 27 24.33 5.47 -4.41
CA THR A 27 23.76 6.33 -3.37
C THR A 27 23.73 5.69 -1.99
N GLY A 28 23.74 4.35 -1.93
CA GLY A 28 23.49 3.59 -0.69
C GLY A 28 22.02 3.63 -0.24
N LEU A 29 21.10 4.28 -0.98
CA LEU A 29 19.69 4.36 -0.65
C LEU A 29 18.95 3.12 -1.21
N PRO A 30 18.39 2.26 -0.35
CA PRO A 30 17.69 1.05 -0.82
C PRO A 30 16.33 1.38 -1.45
N VAL A 31 15.93 0.60 -2.43
CA VAL A 31 14.52 0.45 -2.81
C VAL A 31 13.87 -0.47 -1.78
N THR A 32 12.86 0.02 -1.08
CA THR A 32 12.21 -0.71 0.01
C THR A 32 11.01 -1.51 -0.48
N THR A 33 10.16 -0.87 -1.26
CA THR A 33 8.86 -1.37 -1.76
C THR A 33 8.57 -0.80 -3.13
N ALA A 34 7.57 -1.37 -3.82
CA ALA A 34 7.00 -0.79 -5.02
C ALA A 34 5.52 -0.44 -4.81
N CYS A 35 5.06 0.65 -5.43
CA CYS A 35 3.66 1.03 -5.46
C CYS A 35 3.21 1.31 -6.90
N GLY A 36 2.14 0.65 -7.35
CA GLY A 36 1.63 0.81 -8.70
C GLY A 36 2.51 0.21 -9.81
N GLY A 37 2.41 0.77 -11.03
CA GLY A 37 3.20 0.34 -12.18
C GLY A 37 2.65 -0.89 -12.91
N TYR A 38 1.38 -1.25 -12.71
CA TYR A 38 0.72 -2.36 -13.41
C TYR A 38 -0.67 -1.96 -13.90
N ASP A 39 -1.15 -2.65 -14.94
CA ASP A 39 -2.43 -2.40 -15.58
C ASP A 39 -3.42 -3.53 -15.28
N GLY A 40 -4.57 -3.19 -14.70
CA GLY A 40 -5.58 -4.14 -14.20
C GLY A 40 -5.40 -4.42 -12.71
N TRP A 41 -6.53 -4.50 -12.00
CA TRP A 41 -6.57 -4.65 -10.54
C TRP A 41 -6.81 -6.11 -10.16
N ILE A 42 -6.44 -6.51 -8.97
CA ILE A 42 -6.67 -7.88 -8.47
C ILE A 42 -8.16 -8.20 -8.34
N GLY A 43 -9.01 -7.18 -8.23
CA GLY A 43 -10.47 -7.26 -8.25
C GLY A 43 -11.10 -6.83 -9.58
N ASP A 44 -10.36 -6.65 -10.67
CA ASP A 44 -10.90 -6.12 -11.94
C ASP A 44 -12.15 -6.93 -12.39
N PHE A 45 -13.13 -6.20 -12.95
CA PHE A 45 -14.37 -6.81 -13.44
C PHE A 45 -14.15 -7.59 -14.74
N ILE A 46 -13.09 -7.26 -15.50
CA ILE A 46 -12.71 -7.92 -16.73
C ILE A 46 -11.56 -8.89 -16.42
N GLU A 47 -11.83 -10.18 -16.59
CA GLU A 47 -10.92 -11.27 -16.24
C GLU A 47 -9.55 -11.15 -16.93
N GLU A 48 -9.52 -10.77 -18.21
CA GLU A 48 -8.28 -10.57 -18.97
C GLU A 48 -7.42 -9.47 -18.33
N ARG A 49 -8.02 -8.37 -17.92
CA ARG A 49 -7.31 -7.27 -17.25
C ARG A 49 -6.81 -7.68 -15.87
N ARG A 50 -7.62 -8.43 -15.11
CA ARG A 50 -7.23 -8.98 -13.82
C ARG A 50 -6.01 -9.87 -13.95
N LEU A 51 -6.01 -10.81 -14.89
CA LEU A 51 -4.89 -11.71 -15.14
C LEU A 51 -3.64 -10.97 -15.63
N ASN A 52 -3.81 -9.97 -16.49
CA ASN A 52 -2.70 -9.11 -16.93
C ASN A 52 -2.06 -8.36 -15.75
N GLY A 53 -2.88 -7.80 -14.85
CA GLY A 53 -2.39 -7.16 -13.64
C GLY A 53 -1.58 -8.10 -12.75
N LEU A 54 -2.08 -9.32 -12.53
CA LEU A 54 -1.38 -10.35 -11.75
C LEU A 54 0.01 -10.69 -12.35
N GLN A 55 0.09 -10.87 -13.66
CA GLN A 55 1.36 -11.16 -14.35
C GLN A 55 2.37 -10.00 -14.25
N GLN A 56 1.88 -8.76 -14.27
CA GLN A 56 2.73 -7.59 -14.10
C GLN A 56 3.21 -7.47 -12.65
N ILE A 57 2.34 -7.68 -11.66
CA ILE A 57 2.70 -7.70 -10.25
C ILE A 57 3.74 -8.80 -9.97
N GLU A 58 3.60 -9.98 -10.56
CA GLU A 58 4.60 -11.06 -10.48
C GLU A 58 5.98 -10.59 -10.92
N ARG A 59 6.10 -9.94 -12.10
CA ARG A 59 7.37 -9.39 -12.58
C ARG A 59 7.95 -8.32 -11.67
N ILE A 60 7.09 -7.50 -11.06
CA ILE A 60 7.53 -6.48 -10.11
C ILE A 60 8.08 -7.13 -8.84
N LEU A 61 7.43 -8.19 -8.32
CA LEU A 61 7.91 -8.94 -7.16
C LEU A 61 9.27 -9.62 -7.46
N GLU A 62 9.45 -10.18 -8.66
CA GLU A 62 10.73 -10.73 -9.11
C GLU A 62 11.83 -9.66 -9.16
N ALA A 63 11.53 -8.49 -9.74
CA ALA A 63 12.47 -7.38 -9.80
C ALA A 63 12.80 -6.79 -8.41
N LEU A 64 11.80 -6.72 -7.51
CA LEU A 64 12.01 -6.33 -6.10
C LEU A 64 12.96 -7.28 -5.38
N ALA A 65 12.80 -8.59 -5.57
CA ALA A 65 13.71 -9.59 -5.00
C ALA A 65 15.17 -9.35 -5.44
N GLU A 66 15.39 -8.97 -6.69
CA GLU A 66 16.72 -8.69 -7.24
C GLU A 66 17.40 -7.44 -6.64
N VAL A 67 16.62 -6.46 -6.19
CA VAL A 67 17.16 -5.23 -5.56
C VAL A 67 17.09 -5.27 -4.03
N GLY A 68 16.60 -6.39 -3.43
CA GLY A 68 16.45 -6.54 -1.98
C GLY A 68 15.24 -5.81 -1.40
N GLY A 69 14.27 -5.43 -2.24
CA GLY A 69 13.02 -4.83 -1.84
C GLY A 69 12.12 -5.81 -1.07
N LYS A 70 11.21 -5.29 -0.26
CA LYS A 70 10.38 -6.09 0.64
C LYS A 70 9.10 -6.59 0.00
N GLY A 71 8.46 -5.78 -0.86
CA GLY A 71 7.20 -6.16 -1.46
C GLY A 71 6.52 -5.03 -2.23
N ILE A 72 5.31 -5.30 -2.67
CA ILE A 72 4.50 -4.38 -3.49
C ILE A 72 3.18 -4.06 -2.80
N ILE A 73 2.74 -2.81 -2.93
CA ILE A 73 1.43 -2.33 -2.49
C ILE A 73 0.38 -2.67 -3.55
N VAL A 74 -0.70 -3.35 -3.13
CA VAL A 74 -1.74 -3.85 -4.02
C VAL A 74 -3.12 -3.60 -3.43
N PRO A 75 -3.87 -2.60 -3.92
CA PRO A 75 -5.30 -2.45 -3.62
C PRO A 75 -6.13 -3.47 -4.41
N ALA A 76 -7.35 -3.77 -3.93
CA ALA A 76 -8.28 -4.63 -4.65
C ALA A 76 -8.70 -4.02 -6.00
N ALA A 77 -8.97 -2.71 -6.01
CA ALA A 77 -9.24 -1.90 -7.19
C ALA A 77 -8.99 -0.43 -6.86
N TRP A 78 -8.87 0.40 -7.88
CA TRP A 78 -8.82 1.85 -7.76
C TRP A 78 -9.62 2.51 -8.88
N GLY A 79 -10.63 3.29 -8.47
CA GLY A 79 -11.43 4.10 -9.40
C GLY A 79 -12.32 3.32 -10.37
N MET A 80 -12.51 2.00 -10.18
CA MET A 80 -13.35 1.18 -11.06
C MET A 80 -14.84 1.37 -10.75
N PHE A 81 -15.22 1.27 -9.46
CA PHE A 81 -16.59 1.38 -9.00
C PHE A 81 -16.64 1.82 -7.53
N THR A 82 -17.62 2.65 -7.21
CA THR A 82 -17.93 3.05 -5.83
C THR A 82 -19.43 3.23 -5.67
N PHE A 83 -19.99 2.98 -4.47
CA PHE A 83 -21.40 3.18 -4.15
C PHE A 83 -21.74 4.64 -3.80
N ARG A 84 -21.13 5.61 -4.48
CA ARG A 84 -21.28 7.03 -4.13
C ARG A 84 -22.65 7.63 -4.39
N LEU A 85 -23.31 7.18 -5.45
CA LEU A 85 -24.61 7.74 -5.89
C LEU A 85 -25.60 6.61 -6.12
N PRO A 86 -26.65 6.49 -5.30
CA PRO A 86 -27.75 5.57 -5.56
C PRO A 86 -28.61 6.01 -6.77
N PRO A 87 -29.20 5.09 -7.53
CA PRO A 87 -29.07 3.65 -7.41
C PRO A 87 -27.89 3.10 -8.23
N MET A 88 -26.71 2.96 -7.62
CA MET A 88 -25.58 2.35 -8.29
C MET A 88 -25.64 0.83 -8.12
N THR A 89 -25.38 0.10 -9.19
CA THR A 89 -25.30 -1.37 -9.19
C THR A 89 -23.92 -1.77 -9.66
N SER A 90 -23.19 -2.52 -8.83
CA SER A 90 -21.90 -3.07 -9.22
C SER A 90 -22.06 -4.03 -10.41
N PRO A 91 -21.11 -4.04 -11.37
CA PRO A 91 -21.10 -5.01 -12.47
C PRO A 91 -20.99 -6.46 -12.01
N ARG A 92 -20.51 -6.71 -10.81
CA ARG A 92 -20.37 -8.03 -10.19
C ARG A 92 -20.95 -8.02 -8.78
N SER A 93 -21.48 -9.15 -8.31
CA SER A 93 -22.00 -9.28 -6.95
C SER A 93 -20.87 -9.24 -5.92
N LEU A 94 -21.15 -8.87 -4.67
CA LEU A 94 -20.17 -8.87 -3.58
C LEU A 94 -19.49 -10.23 -3.38
N ASP A 95 -20.26 -11.34 -3.54
CA ASP A 95 -19.69 -12.69 -3.51
C ASP A 95 -18.75 -12.95 -4.70
N GLY A 96 -19.10 -12.44 -5.88
CA GLY A 96 -18.25 -12.48 -7.06
C GLY A 96 -16.95 -11.66 -6.88
N ASP A 97 -17.03 -10.49 -6.26
CA ASP A 97 -15.87 -9.66 -5.91
C ASP A 97 -14.95 -10.41 -4.95
N ARG A 98 -15.54 -10.97 -3.87
CA ARG A 98 -14.79 -11.77 -2.89
C ARG A 98 -14.05 -12.94 -3.54
N LYS A 99 -14.70 -13.69 -4.42
CA LYS A 99 -14.09 -14.82 -5.14
C LYS A 99 -12.94 -14.37 -6.04
N ALA A 100 -13.11 -13.29 -6.80
CA ALA A 100 -12.08 -12.78 -7.71
C ALA A 100 -10.84 -12.30 -6.94
N VAL A 101 -11.05 -11.47 -5.91
CA VAL A 101 -9.95 -10.97 -5.06
C VAL A 101 -9.24 -12.12 -4.34
N SER A 102 -9.98 -13.08 -3.76
CA SER A 102 -9.39 -14.24 -3.09
C SER A 102 -8.57 -15.11 -4.05
N ALA A 103 -9.03 -15.31 -5.29
CA ALA A 103 -8.27 -16.05 -6.30
C ALA A 103 -6.96 -15.34 -6.67
N SER A 104 -7.03 -14.02 -6.82
CA SER A 104 -5.85 -13.17 -7.10
C SER A 104 -4.85 -13.20 -5.96
N LEU A 105 -5.31 -13.04 -4.72
CA LEU A 105 -4.44 -13.04 -3.55
C LEU A 105 -3.74 -14.38 -3.34
N ARG A 106 -4.42 -15.52 -3.56
CA ARG A 106 -3.78 -16.85 -3.50
C ARG A 106 -2.67 -16.99 -4.55
N TRP A 107 -2.91 -16.53 -5.79
CA TRP A 107 -1.85 -16.51 -6.81
C TRP A 107 -0.66 -15.67 -6.34
N LEU A 108 -0.90 -14.45 -5.87
CA LEU A 108 0.17 -13.54 -5.44
C LEU A 108 0.90 -14.04 -4.18
N ASP A 109 0.23 -14.72 -3.27
CA ASP A 109 0.85 -15.37 -2.10
C ASP A 109 1.87 -16.43 -2.53
N GLU A 110 1.54 -17.25 -3.55
CA GLU A 110 2.47 -18.23 -4.14
C GLU A 110 3.67 -17.55 -4.82
N VAL A 111 3.43 -16.43 -5.52
CA VAL A 111 4.50 -15.64 -6.15
C VAL A 111 5.42 -15.06 -5.07
N ALA A 112 4.85 -14.42 -4.05
CA ALA A 112 5.60 -13.83 -2.95
C ALA A 112 6.43 -14.89 -2.19
N ALA A 113 5.86 -16.09 -1.99
CA ALA A 113 6.57 -17.22 -1.38
C ALA A 113 7.84 -17.62 -2.15
N ARG A 114 7.77 -17.72 -3.49
CA ARG A 114 8.92 -18.14 -4.28
C ARG A 114 9.96 -17.03 -4.49
N THR A 115 9.56 -15.77 -4.43
CA THR A 115 10.46 -14.62 -4.59
C THR A 115 11.07 -14.16 -3.26
N GLY A 116 10.53 -14.63 -2.13
CA GLY A 116 10.91 -14.15 -0.80
C GLY A 116 10.48 -12.71 -0.51
N THR A 117 9.40 -12.26 -1.16
CA THR A 117 8.83 -10.92 -1.02
C THR A 117 7.47 -10.96 -0.33
N THR A 118 6.81 -9.81 -0.20
CA THR A 118 5.50 -9.67 0.45
C THR A 118 4.54 -8.89 -0.45
N VAL A 119 3.27 -9.25 -0.44
CA VAL A 119 2.18 -8.43 -0.99
C VAL A 119 1.55 -7.64 0.16
N TYR A 120 1.55 -6.33 0.07
CA TYR A 120 0.88 -5.46 1.02
C TYR A 120 -0.50 -5.10 0.50
N LEU A 121 -1.53 -5.76 1.03
CA LEU A 121 -2.92 -5.54 0.65
C LEU A 121 -3.40 -4.21 1.22
N GLU A 122 -3.81 -3.31 0.34
CA GLU A 122 -4.18 -1.94 0.68
C GLU A 122 -5.70 -1.75 0.73
N PRO A 123 -6.27 -1.47 1.92
CA PRO A 123 -7.61 -0.93 2.02
C PRO A 123 -7.67 0.51 1.53
N LEU A 124 -8.53 0.79 0.54
CA LEU A 124 -8.77 2.15 0.05
C LEU A 124 -10.08 2.72 0.59
N ASN A 125 -10.17 4.03 0.65
CA ASN A 125 -11.42 4.67 1.08
C ASN A 125 -12.57 4.43 0.09
N ARG A 126 -13.80 4.54 0.59
CA ARG A 126 -15.08 4.32 -0.13
C ARG A 126 -15.27 5.13 -1.40
N TYR A 127 -14.47 6.15 -1.62
CA TYR A 127 -14.53 6.97 -2.83
C TYR A 127 -13.63 6.42 -3.95
N GLN A 128 -12.76 5.45 -3.65
CA GLN A 128 -11.79 4.87 -4.59
C GLN A 128 -12.00 3.38 -4.82
N ASP A 129 -12.48 2.64 -3.81
CA ASP A 129 -12.80 1.22 -3.91
C ASP A 129 -14.09 0.91 -3.13
N HIS A 130 -14.68 -0.26 -3.41
CA HIS A 130 -15.84 -0.79 -2.69
C HIS A 130 -15.63 -2.19 -2.11
N MET A 131 -14.46 -2.78 -2.33
CA MET A 131 -14.19 -4.19 -2.01
C MET A 131 -13.49 -4.37 -0.67
N ILE A 132 -12.50 -3.51 -0.38
CA ILE A 132 -11.68 -3.57 0.84
C ILE A 132 -11.45 -2.14 1.32
N ASN A 133 -12.10 -1.75 2.41
CA ASN A 133 -12.04 -0.37 2.89
C ASN A 133 -11.39 -0.21 4.27
N THR A 134 -11.38 -1.26 5.10
CA THR A 134 -10.80 -1.22 6.44
C THR A 134 -9.67 -2.24 6.60
N LEU A 135 -8.79 -2.03 7.60
CA LEU A 135 -7.76 -3.02 7.94
C LEU A 135 -8.40 -4.36 8.33
N ALA A 136 -9.56 -4.34 8.99
CA ALA A 136 -10.33 -5.53 9.33
C ALA A 136 -10.85 -6.28 8.09
N ASP A 137 -11.21 -5.57 7.01
CA ASP A 137 -11.57 -6.20 5.74
C ASP A 137 -10.38 -6.93 5.13
N ALA A 138 -9.20 -6.28 5.09
CA ALA A 138 -7.98 -6.90 4.59
C ALA A 138 -7.59 -8.13 5.41
N ARG A 139 -7.63 -8.05 6.76
CA ARG A 139 -7.40 -9.18 7.66
C ARG A 139 -8.29 -10.37 7.30
N ARG A 140 -9.58 -10.12 7.09
CA ARG A 140 -10.55 -11.17 6.74
C ARG A 140 -10.15 -11.91 5.46
N TYR A 141 -9.71 -11.21 4.41
CA TYR A 141 -9.21 -11.86 3.20
C TYR A 141 -7.96 -12.71 3.45
N ILE A 142 -7.03 -12.24 4.26
CA ILE A 142 -5.81 -12.96 4.61
C ILE A 142 -6.14 -14.25 5.39
N GLU A 143 -6.96 -14.15 6.43
CA GLU A 143 -7.32 -15.26 7.31
C GLU A 143 -8.20 -16.30 6.60
N GLU A 144 -9.26 -15.88 5.90
CA GLU A 144 -10.17 -16.79 5.17
C GLU A 144 -9.46 -17.58 4.07
N ASN A 145 -8.38 -17.04 3.49
CA ASN A 145 -7.62 -17.70 2.43
C ASN A 145 -6.33 -18.35 2.95
N GLY A 146 -5.98 -18.23 4.23
CA GLY A 146 -4.79 -18.80 4.85
C GLY A 146 -3.47 -18.30 4.26
N LEU A 147 -3.44 -17.04 3.80
CA LEU A 147 -2.30 -16.43 3.14
C LEU A 147 -1.13 -16.23 4.11
N LYS A 148 0.09 -16.44 3.64
CA LYS A 148 1.31 -16.41 4.46
C LYS A 148 2.29 -15.30 4.08
N HIS A 149 2.21 -14.83 2.85
CA HIS A 149 3.09 -13.81 2.26
C HIS A 149 2.32 -12.54 1.85
N VAL A 150 1.08 -12.42 2.36
CA VAL A 150 0.27 -11.22 2.25
C VAL A 150 0.16 -10.59 3.64
N GLN A 151 0.46 -9.30 3.73
CA GLN A 151 0.30 -8.47 4.92
C GLN A 151 -0.58 -7.27 4.61
N ILE A 152 -0.95 -6.51 5.64
CA ILE A 152 -1.79 -5.33 5.50
C ILE A 152 -0.88 -4.09 5.43
N ILE A 153 -1.27 -3.12 4.61
CA ILE A 153 -0.75 -1.76 4.70
C ILE A 153 -1.79 -0.87 5.40
N GLY A 154 -1.33 -0.05 6.33
CA GLY A 154 -2.12 1.02 6.94
C GLY A 154 -1.80 2.35 6.28
N ASP A 155 -2.66 2.83 5.39
CA ASP A 155 -2.55 4.18 4.84
C ASP A 155 -3.38 5.14 5.69
N PHE A 156 -2.74 6.08 6.38
CA PHE A 156 -3.40 6.97 7.34
C PHE A 156 -4.43 7.90 6.68
N TYR A 157 -4.24 8.26 5.41
CA TYR A 157 -5.23 9.04 4.68
C TYR A 157 -6.50 8.23 4.41
N HIS A 158 -6.37 6.97 3.97
CA HIS A 158 -7.52 6.09 3.74
C HIS A 158 -8.20 5.71 5.05
N MET A 159 -7.44 5.33 6.05
CA MET A 159 -7.93 5.00 7.40
C MET A 159 -8.70 6.17 8.04
N ASN A 160 -8.25 7.41 7.86
CA ASN A 160 -8.95 8.59 8.40
C ASN A 160 -10.37 8.78 7.84
N ILE A 161 -10.68 8.17 6.71
CA ILE A 161 -12.01 8.23 6.09
C ILE A 161 -12.87 7.03 6.52
N GLU A 162 -12.26 5.88 6.77
CA GLU A 162 -12.96 4.59 6.91
C GLU A 162 -12.99 4.04 8.33
N GLU A 163 -11.94 4.26 9.13
CA GLU A 163 -11.82 3.69 10.47
C GLU A 163 -12.47 4.59 11.53
N ASP A 164 -13.17 3.99 12.47
CA ASP A 164 -13.73 4.72 13.62
C ASP A 164 -12.64 5.25 14.56
N SER A 165 -11.52 4.53 14.65
CA SER A 165 -10.32 4.91 15.41
C SER A 165 -9.09 4.34 14.71
N LEU A 166 -8.18 5.21 14.26
CA LEU A 166 -6.96 4.80 13.57
C LEU A 166 -6.03 3.99 14.48
N THR A 167 -5.82 4.45 15.71
CA THR A 167 -4.95 3.79 16.69
C THR A 167 -5.47 2.41 17.05
N GLU A 168 -6.76 2.27 17.28
CA GLU A 168 -7.38 0.97 17.58
C GLU A 168 -7.29 0.02 16.38
N ALA A 169 -7.55 0.51 15.15
CA ALA A 169 -7.43 -0.29 13.94
C ALA A 169 -6.00 -0.78 13.73
N LEU A 170 -4.98 0.06 13.96
CA LEU A 170 -3.57 -0.34 13.92
C LEU A 170 -3.29 -1.43 14.96
N HIS A 171 -3.70 -1.21 16.21
CA HIS A 171 -3.47 -2.15 17.30
C HIS A 171 -4.09 -3.53 17.04
N GLN A 172 -5.35 -3.57 16.60
CA GLN A 172 -6.07 -4.81 16.31
C GLN A 172 -5.44 -5.61 15.15
N ASN A 173 -4.75 -4.93 14.24
CA ASN A 173 -4.13 -5.55 13.07
C ASN A 173 -2.60 -5.62 13.12
N ARG A 174 -1.96 -5.29 14.26
CA ARG A 174 -0.51 -5.17 14.44
C ARG A 174 0.30 -6.40 13.99
N ASP A 175 -0.25 -7.59 14.14
CA ASP A 175 0.38 -8.86 13.78
C ASP A 175 0.43 -9.12 12.27
N LEU A 176 -0.40 -8.43 11.50
CA LEU A 176 -0.44 -8.47 10.03
C LEU A 176 0.00 -7.16 9.38
N LEU A 177 0.22 -6.09 10.16
CA LEU A 177 0.64 -4.78 9.64
C LEU A 177 2.11 -4.83 9.19
N GLY A 178 2.35 -4.83 7.88
CA GLY A 178 3.68 -4.93 7.30
C GLY A 178 4.21 -3.64 6.69
N HIS A 179 3.34 -2.69 6.38
CA HIS A 179 3.69 -1.44 5.72
C HIS A 179 2.78 -0.30 6.18
N VAL A 180 3.27 0.93 6.12
CA VAL A 180 2.49 2.13 6.45
C VAL A 180 2.72 3.21 5.40
N HIS A 181 1.63 3.73 4.85
CA HIS A 181 1.65 4.96 4.06
C HIS A 181 1.19 6.16 4.89
N ILE A 182 1.84 7.30 4.68
CA ILE A 182 1.49 8.53 5.37
C ILE A 182 1.21 9.69 4.42
N ALA A 183 0.09 10.31 4.65
CA ALA A 183 -0.30 11.61 4.17
C ALA A 183 -1.21 12.25 5.21
N ASP A 184 -1.32 13.57 5.22
CA ASP A 184 -2.30 14.24 6.06
C ASP A 184 -3.74 14.07 5.51
N ASN A 185 -4.75 14.44 6.28
CA ASN A 185 -6.18 14.23 5.98
C ASN A 185 -6.65 14.73 4.60
N HIS A 186 -5.87 15.54 3.91
CA HIS A 186 -6.17 16.07 2.56
C HIS A 186 -5.18 15.60 1.49
N ARG A 187 -4.44 14.49 1.75
CA ARG A 187 -3.46 13.87 0.87
C ARG A 187 -2.23 14.74 0.55
N TYR A 188 -1.93 15.77 1.36
CA TYR A 188 -0.68 16.51 1.33
C TYR A 188 0.29 15.98 2.41
N GLN A 189 1.51 16.55 2.43
CA GLN A 189 2.56 16.14 3.36
C GLN A 189 2.10 16.20 4.82
N PRO A 190 2.53 15.22 5.67
CA PRO A 190 2.26 15.23 7.09
C PRO A 190 2.64 16.52 7.80
N GLY A 191 1.81 16.96 8.75
CA GLY A 191 1.97 18.21 9.47
C GLY A 191 1.34 19.42 8.77
N SER A 192 0.71 19.23 7.59
CA SER A 192 0.01 20.29 6.88
C SER A 192 -1.51 20.29 7.08
N GLY A 193 -2.05 19.31 7.78
CA GLY A 193 -3.49 19.13 8.03
C GLY A 193 -3.82 18.90 9.49
N SER A 194 -4.69 17.92 9.76
CA SER A 194 -5.29 17.73 11.08
C SER A 194 -5.10 16.33 11.67
N LEU A 195 -4.35 15.42 11.02
CA LEU A 195 -4.07 14.11 11.60
C LEU A 195 -3.13 14.23 12.81
N ASP A 196 -3.46 13.49 13.87
CA ASP A 196 -2.62 13.38 15.05
C ASP A 196 -1.53 12.33 14.86
N PHE A 197 -0.46 12.72 14.16
CA PHE A 197 0.68 11.84 13.91
C PHE A 197 1.38 11.38 15.19
N ALA A 198 1.39 12.20 16.24
CA ALA A 198 2.01 11.82 17.51
C ALA A 198 1.32 10.56 18.09
N SER A 199 -0.01 10.58 18.23
CA SER A 199 -0.75 9.40 18.70
C SER A 199 -0.60 8.18 17.78
N LEU A 200 -0.52 8.37 16.46
CA LEU A 200 -0.35 7.28 15.51
C LEU A 200 1.04 6.64 15.61
N PHE A 201 2.10 7.46 15.72
CA PHE A 201 3.46 6.94 15.91
C PHE A 201 3.66 6.32 17.31
N ASP A 202 3.01 6.86 18.35
CA ASP A 202 2.99 6.24 19.67
C ASP A 202 2.37 4.84 19.63
N GLN A 203 1.27 4.68 18.87
CA GLN A 203 0.65 3.37 18.69
C GLN A 203 1.56 2.41 17.93
N LEU A 204 2.19 2.84 16.83
CA LEU A 204 3.14 2.01 16.11
C LEU A 204 4.32 1.57 16.99
N ARG A 205 4.85 2.48 17.84
CA ARG A 205 5.91 2.15 18.81
C ARG A 205 5.43 1.16 19.87
N ALA A 206 4.24 1.37 20.43
CA ALA A 206 3.64 0.49 21.44
C ALA A 206 3.42 -0.94 20.90
N ASP A 207 3.08 -1.06 19.62
CA ASP A 207 2.89 -2.34 18.92
C ASP A 207 4.20 -2.93 18.36
N ASN A 208 5.35 -2.29 18.64
CA ASN A 208 6.68 -2.71 18.15
C ASN A 208 6.73 -2.86 16.63
N TYR A 209 6.11 -1.95 15.89
CA TYR A 209 6.14 -1.94 14.43
C TYR A 209 7.57 -1.78 13.91
N GLN A 210 7.99 -2.64 12.96
CA GLN A 210 9.35 -2.67 12.41
C GLN A 210 9.41 -2.44 10.90
N GLY A 211 8.26 -2.16 10.28
CA GLY A 211 8.17 -1.91 8.84
C GLY A 211 8.57 -0.48 8.45
N TYR A 212 8.49 -0.20 7.18
CA TYR A 212 8.71 1.16 6.66
C TYR A 212 7.45 2.03 6.82
N VAL A 213 7.69 3.32 7.04
CA VAL A 213 6.66 4.37 7.01
C VAL A 213 7.00 5.28 5.82
N VAL A 214 6.15 5.28 4.82
CA VAL A 214 6.44 5.87 3.51
C VAL A 214 5.48 7.01 3.20
N TYR A 215 6.03 8.11 2.69
CA TYR A 215 5.23 9.23 2.20
C TYR A 215 4.52 8.87 0.90
N GLU A 216 3.20 8.80 0.92
CA GLU A 216 2.37 8.72 -0.27
C GLU A 216 1.44 9.93 -0.32
N CYS A 217 2.00 11.06 -0.68
CA CYS A 217 1.30 12.35 -0.61
C CYS A 217 1.65 13.27 -1.78
N ARG A 218 0.80 14.27 -1.99
CA ARG A 218 1.16 15.46 -2.77
C ARG A 218 1.91 16.43 -1.87
N VAL A 219 2.69 17.32 -2.47
CA VAL A 219 3.37 18.40 -1.74
C VAL A 219 2.78 19.76 -2.16
N ARG A 220 2.37 20.52 -1.17
CA ARG A 220 1.86 21.88 -1.38
C ARG A 220 2.90 22.86 -0.83
N ALA A 221 3.85 23.27 -1.67
CA ALA A 221 4.85 24.27 -1.38
C ALA A 221 5.54 24.74 -2.66
N ASP A 222 6.11 25.94 -2.63
CA ASP A 222 6.93 26.46 -3.73
C ASP A 222 8.28 25.73 -3.83
N ASP A 223 8.81 25.26 -2.69
CA ASP A 223 9.98 24.37 -2.61
C ASP A 223 9.57 23.00 -2.02
N PRO A 224 9.27 21.98 -2.86
CA PRO A 224 8.91 20.66 -2.40
C PRO A 224 10.00 19.98 -1.57
N ALA A 225 11.27 20.22 -1.89
CA ALA A 225 12.38 19.58 -1.16
C ALA A 225 12.47 20.11 0.28
N GLN A 226 12.23 21.40 0.48
CA GLN A 226 12.18 22.00 1.82
C GLN A 226 10.94 21.50 2.58
N ALA A 227 9.77 21.43 1.92
CA ALA A 227 8.55 20.93 2.55
C ALA A 227 8.68 19.48 3.04
N TYR A 228 9.35 18.59 2.30
CA TYR A 228 9.67 17.26 2.78
C TYR A 228 10.61 17.25 4.00
N LYS A 229 11.62 18.12 4.03
CA LYS A 229 12.53 18.23 5.19
C LYS A 229 11.79 18.71 6.44
N ASP A 230 10.94 19.72 6.29
CA ASP A 230 10.15 20.28 7.40
C ASP A 230 9.15 19.24 7.93
N SER A 231 8.46 18.55 7.04
CA SER A 231 7.56 17.45 7.39
C SER A 231 8.28 16.29 8.08
N LEU A 232 9.47 15.91 7.59
CA LEU A 232 10.28 14.86 8.22
C LEU A 232 10.77 15.29 9.61
N THR A 233 11.15 16.56 9.79
CA THR A 233 11.50 17.11 11.10
C THR A 233 10.32 17.02 12.06
N TYR A 234 9.15 17.48 11.64
CA TYR A 234 7.90 17.37 12.41
C TYR A 234 7.61 15.92 12.84
N LEU A 235 7.68 14.95 11.91
CA LEU A 235 7.40 13.55 12.24
C LEU A 235 8.42 12.91 13.20
N ARG A 236 9.67 13.39 13.20
CA ARG A 236 10.68 12.93 14.17
C ARG A 236 10.48 13.48 15.57
N GLU A 237 9.70 14.53 15.71
CA GLU A 237 9.29 15.11 17.01
C GLU A 237 8.01 14.47 17.54
N CYS A 238 7.25 13.77 16.67
CA CYS A 238 6.13 12.92 17.06
C CYS A 238 6.62 11.59 17.67
#